data_56fcb85a6fd8e0d1970a5d3812942c14
#
_entry.id   56fcb85a6fd8e0d1970a5d3812942c14
#
_cell.length_a   1.000
_cell.length_b   1.000
_cell.length_c   1.000
_cell.angle_alpha   90.00
_cell.angle_beta   90.00
_cell.angle_gamma   90.00
#
_symmetry.space_group_name_H-M   'P 1'
#
loop_
_entity.id
_entity.type
_entity.pdbx_description
1 polymer ?
#
loop_
_entity_poly.entity_id
_entity_poly.type
_entity_poly.pdbx_seq_one_letter_code
_entity_poly.pdbx_strand_id
1 'polypeptide(L)'
;LNKDLSQIDKKVKIVVLECYQGVLDDEVVEALQSFFPSSHWFFSQDAMLSSERINALLKQDITDDEIFGYMTRQTMDCYFDEEKLKDVRSEIAAVAEGIVFVYGVGAAYVQPISDLLVYADMARWEIQMRFRRNEVSNVGVENKEERASLQYKRAFFVDWRICDRFKKKLMKRWDYVLDTNIAGTPKMATAKAVWNGLEKASRTPFRVVPFFDPGPWGGQWMKEVCDLDRDVPNFAW
;
A
#
# COMPACT_ATOMS: atom_id res chain seq x y z
N LEU A 1 -1.39 19.54 5.45
CA LEU A 1 -2.72 19.16 4.97
C LEU A 1 -3.78 20.20 5.38
N ASN A 2 -3.98 20.48 6.68
CA ASN A 2 -5.00 21.44 7.13
C ASN A 2 -4.78 22.85 6.54
N LYS A 3 -3.53 23.33 6.52
CA LYS A 3 -3.19 24.61 5.92
C LYS A 3 -3.56 24.68 4.44
N ASP A 4 -3.32 23.64 3.68
CA ASP A 4 -3.63 23.63 2.25
C ASP A 4 -5.12 23.53 2.01
N LEU A 5 -5.82 22.70 2.79
CA LEU A 5 -7.28 22.62 2.75
C LEU A 5 -7.95 23.96 3.07
N SER A 6 -7.37 24.76 3.99
CA SER A 6 -7.89 26.11 4.30
C SER A 6 -7.72 27.11 3.15
N GLN A 7 -6.79 26.88 2.24
CA GLN A 7 -6.53 27.74 1.08
C GLN A 7 -7.40 27.38 -0.15
N ILE A 8 -8.07 26.22 -0.12
CA ILE A 8 -8.96 25.80 -1.22
C ILE A 8 -10.32 26.50 -1.06
N ASP A 9 -10.68 27.34 -2.01
CA ASP A 9 -11.97 28.06 -2.04
C ASP A 9 -13.01 27.20 -2.76
N LYS A 10 -13.50 26.15 -2.09
CA LYS A 10 -14.57 25.25 -2.55
C LYS A 10 -15.47 24.88 -1.38
N LYS A 11 -16.76 24.70 -1.66
CA LYS A 11 -17.72 24.18 -0.66
C LYS A 11 -17.42 22.75 -0.26
N VAL A 12 -17.07 21.89 -1.20
CA VAL A 12 -16.65 20.51 -0.99
C VAL A 12 -15.17 20.39 -1.35
N LYS A 13 -14.37 19.84 -0.45
CA LYS A 13 -12.94 19.61 -0.62
C LYS A 13 -12.68 18.13 -0.57
N ILE A 14 -12.17 17.57 -1.65
CA ILE A 14 -11.95 16.12 -1.80
C ILE A 14 -10.48 15.80 -1.53
N VAL A 15 -10.23 14.98 -0.53
CA VAL A 15 -8.93 14.43 -0.18
C VAL A 15 -8.96 12.93 -0.47
N VAL A 16 -8.11 12.49 -1.36
CA VAL A 16 -7.90 11.06 -1.62
C VAL A 16 -6.67 10.59 -0.85
N LEU A 17 -6.88 9.58 0.00
CA LEU A 17 -5.80 8.82 0.63
C LEU A 17 -5.67 7.47 -0.05
N GLU A 18 -4.79 7.41 -1.02
CA GLU A 18 -4.45 6.16 -1.68
C GLU A 18 -3.47 5.37 -0.83
N CYS A 19 -3.85 4.18 -0.42
CA CYS A 19 -3.03 3.32 0.42
C CYS A 19 -2.31 2.25 -0.40
N TYR A 20 -1.03 2.01 -0.09
CA TYR A 20 -0.41 0.76 -0.48
C TYR A 20 -0.92 -0.37 0.42
N GLN A 21 -0.87 -1.61 -0.06
CA GLN A 21 -1.25 -2.75 0.77
C GLN A 21 -0.45 -2.77 2.08
N GLY A 22 -1.13 -3.09 3.17
CA GLY A 22 -0.51 -3.28 4.48
C GLY A 22 -0.49 -2.05 5.37
N VAL A 23 -1.09 -0.94 4.95
CA VAL A 23 -1.37 0.20 5.84
C VAL A 23 -2.33 -0.26 6.95
N LEU A 24 -2.12 0.20 8.18
CA LEU A 24 -3.04 -0.02 9.30
C LEU A 24 -4.13 1.04 9.22
N ASP A 25 -5.30 0.61 8.75
CA ASP A 25 -6.41 1.52 8.42
C ASP A 25 -6.89 2.30 9.66
N ASP A 26 -7.10 1.60 10.77
CA ASP A 26 -7.60 2.19 12.01
C ASP A 26 -6.69 3.34 12.48
N GLU A 27 -5.37 3.14 12.43
CA GLU A 27 -4.40 4.15 12.86
C GLU A 27 -4.50 5.45 12.05
N VAL A 28 -4.59 5.34 10.73
CA VAL A 28 -4.64 6.51 9.84
C VAL A 28 -6.00 7.18 9.90
N VAL A 29 -7.08 6.40 9.92
CA VAL A 29 -8.45 6.91 9.95
C VAL A 29 -8.73 7.61 11.28
N GLU A 30 -8.42 6.98 12.41
CA GLU A 30 -8.63 7.58 13.74
C GLU A 30 -7.85 8.89 13.91
N ALA A 31 -6.58 8.90 13.49
CA ALA A 31 -5.77 10.11 13.54
C ALA A 31 -6.40 11.26 12.73
N LEU A 32 -6.85 10.98 11.51
CA LEU A 32 -7.45 12.01 10.65
C LEU A 32 -8.83 12.44 11.13
N GLN A 33 -9.66 11.53 11.63
CA GLN A 33 -10.96 11.85 12.19
C GLN A 33 -10.84 12.74 13.43
N SER A 34 -9.80 12.57 14.23
CA SER A 34 -9.55 13.45 15.38
C SER A 34 -9.24 14.88 14.97
N PHE A 35 -8.57 15.09 13.83
CA PHE A 35 -8.26 16.42 13.27
C PHE A 35 -9.40 17.01 12.44
N PHE A 36 -10.27 16.19 11.86
CA PHE A 36 -11.36 16.57 10.96
C PHE A 36 -12.69 15.89 11.38
N PRO A 37 -13.22 16.20 12.57
CA PRO A 37 -14.36 15.45 13.14
C PRO A 37 -15.66 15.60 12.34
N SER A 38 -15.81 16.64 11.52
CA SER A 38 -16.99 16.88 10.69
C SER A 38 -16.79 16.51 9.22
N SER A 39 -15.85 15.62 8.94
CA SER A 39 -15.58 15.16 7.56
C SER A 39 -16.43 13.96 7.18
N HIS A 40 -16.66 13.81 5.87
CA HIS A 40 -17.34 12.66 5.27
C HIS A 40 -16.29 11.62 4.85
N TRP A 41 -16.56 10.33 5.08
CA TRP A 41 -15.63 9.24 4.79
C TRP A 41 -16.26 8.24 3.86
N PHE A 42 -15.49 7.88 2.82
CA PHE A 42 -15.83 6.84 1.86
C PHE A 42 -14.63 5.89 1.74
N PHE A 43 -14.89 4.60 1.85
CA PHE A 43 -13.85 3.60 1.81
C PHE A 43 -13.83 2.89 0.45
N SER A 44 -12.67 2.75 -0.16
CA SER A 44 -12.54 2.10 -1.46
C SER A 44 -13.02 0.64 -1.44
N GLN A 45 -12.89 -0.03 -0.29
CA GLN A 45 -13.35 -1.41 -0.10
C GLN A 45 -14.86 -1.58 -0.31
N ASP A 46 -15.67 -0.55 -0.06
CA ASP A 46 -17.12 -0.61 -0.23
C ASP A 46 -17.52 -0.76 -1.70
N ALA A 47 -16.65 -0.30 -2.61
CA ALA A 47 -16.81 -0.45 -4.05
C ALA A 47 -16.16 -1.73 -4.62
N MET A 48 -15.51 -2.57 -3.78
CA MET A 48 -14.84 -3.78 -4.25
C MET A 48 -15.82 -4.95 -4.49
N LEU A 49 -15.38 -5.89 -5.30
CA LEU A 49 -15.97 -7.21 -5.46
C LEU A 49 -15.98 -7.95 -4.11
N SER A 50 -16.81 -8.98 -3.97
CA SER A 50 -16.72 -9.86 -2.80
C SER A 50 -15.39 -10.64 -2.80
N SER A 51 -14.96 -11.05 -1.60
CA SER A 51 -13.74 -11.86 -1.42
C SER A 51 -13.74 -13.12 -2.28
N GLU A 52 -14.90 -13.78 -2.44
CA GLU A 52 -15.05 -14.98 -3.26
C GLU A 52 -14.83 -14.68 -4.75
N ARG A 53 -15.40 -13.57 -5.24
CA ARG A 53 -15.23 -13.15 -6.65
C ARG A 53 -13.78 -12.76 -6.95
N ILE A 54 -13.13 -12.04 -6.02
CA ILE A 54 -11.72 -11.68 -6.13
C ILE A 54 -10.85 -12.95 -6.14
N ASN A 55 -11.08 -13.88 -5.23
CA ASN A 55 -10.35 -15.14 -5.17
C ASN A 55 -10.53 -15.97 -6.45
N ALA A 56 -11.74 -16.05 -6.98
CA ALA A 56 -12.03 -16.74 -8.22
C ALA A 56 -11.30 -16.10 -9.43
N LEU A 57 -11.30 -14.77 -9.51
CA LEU A 57 -10.63 -14.02 -10.56
C LEU A 57 -9.11 -14.24 -10.55
N LEU A 58 -8.50 -14.27 -9.37
CA LEU A 58 -7.05 -14.34 -9.21
C LEU A 58 -6.51 -15.78 -9.13
N LYS A 59 -7.38 -16.79 -9.15
CA LYS A 59 -7.02 -18.19 -8.97
C LYS A 59 -5.93 -18.65 -9.95
N GLN A 60 -6.01 -18.23 -11.21
CA GLN A 60 -5.02 -18.61 -12.22
C GLN A 60 -3.64 -18.01 -11.98
N ASP A 61 -3.58 -16.78 -11.45
CA ASP A 61 -2.32 -16.13 -11.15
C ASP A 61 -1.70 -16.66 -9.85
N ILE A 62 -2.54 -16.94 -8.85
CA ILE A 62 -2.09 -17.47 -7.55
C ILE A 62 -1.68 -18.94 -7.68
N THR A 63 -2.38 -19.76 -8.48
CA THR A 63 -2.20 -21.21 -8.66
C THR A 63 -2.44 -22.03 -7.37
N ASP A 64 -2.41 -23.34 -7.48
CA ASP A 64 -2.51 -24.29 -6.37
C ASP A 64 -1.13 -24.71 -5.80
N ASP A 65 -0.03 -24.29 -6.42
CA ASP A 65 1.32 -24.49 -5.90
C ASP A 65 1.51 -23.71 -4.58
N GLU A 66 2.17 -24.28 -3.59
CA GLU A 66 2.36 -23.60 -2.29
C GLU A 66 3.29 -22.38 -2.35
N ILE A 67 4.19 -22.31 -3.32
CA ILE A 67 5.27 -21.32 -3.40
C ILE A 67 5.10 -20.43 -4.61
N PHE A 68 4.81 -20.99 -5.78
CA PHE A 68 4.84 -20.31 -7.05
C PHE A 68 3.46 -19.90 -7.57
N GLY A 69 3.43 -18.75 -8.22
CA GLY A 69 2.30 -18.19 -8.96
C GLY A 69 2.79 -17.53 -10.23
N TYR A 70 1.89 -16.92 -10.96
CA TYR A 70 2.22 -16.11 -12.13
C TYR A 70 2.15 -14.61 -11.79
N MET A 71 3.11 -13.85 -12.31
CA MET A 71 3.07 -12.39 -12.20
C MET A 71 1.83 -11.87 -12.92
N THR A 72 0.83 -11.45 -12.17
CA THR A 72 -0.44 -11.00 -12.74
C THR A 72 -0.26 -9.87 -13.74
N ARG A 73 -1.10 -9.86 -14.77
CA ARG A 73 -1.26 -8.72 -15.70
C ARG A 73 -2.42 -7.82 -15.33
N GLN A 74 -3.20 -8.18 -14.31
CA GLN A 74 -4.35 -7.41 -13.85
C GLN A 74 -3.95 -6.00 -13.40
N THR A 75 -4.91 -5.09 -13.45
CA THR A 75 -4.77 -3.70 -13.01
C THR A 75 -5.75 -3.41 -11.87
N MET A 76 -5.69 -2.23 -11.28
CA MET A 76 -6.46 -1.89 -10.07
C MET A 76 -7.96 -2.07 -10.24
N ASP A 77 -8.48 -1.87 -11.44
CA ASP A 77 -9.90 -2.05 -11.77
C ASP A 77 -10.45 -3.46 -11.48
N CYS A 78 -9.59 -4.50 -11.54
CA CYS A 78 -10.00 -5.88 -11.33
C CYS A 78 -10.59 -6.17 -9.93
N TYR A 79 -10.31 -5.32 -8.96
CA TYR A 79 -10.84 -5.46 -7.62
C TYR A 79 -12.25 -4.87 -7.45
N PHE A 80 -12.73 -4.04 -8.38
CA PHE A 80 -13.92 -3.22 -8.20
C PHE A 80 -15.15 -3.78 -8.92
N ASP A 81 -16.30 -3.60 -8.28
CA ASP A 81 -17.62 -3.87 -8.85
C ASP A 81 -18.15 -2.58 -9.49
N GLU A 82 -18.57 -2.64 -10.74
CA GLU A 82 -18.99 -1.45 -11.49
C GLU A 82 -20.24 -0.77 -10.91
N GLU A 83 -21.19 -1.55 -10.37
CA GLU A 83 -22.42 -1.00 -9.78
C GLU A 83 -22.10 -0.32 -8.46
N LYS A 84 -21.39 -1.01 -7.56
CA LYS A 84 -20.97 -0.42 -6.28
C LYS A 84 -20.10 0.82 -6.49
N LEU A 85 -19.24 0.80 -7.51
CA LEU A 85 -18.39 1.94 -7.86
C LEU A 85 -19.23 3.16 -8.27
N LYS A 86 -20.31 2.95 -9.03
CA LYS A 86 -21.26 4.03 -9.38
C LYS A 86 -21.97 4.57 -8.15
N ASP A 87 -22.41 3.69 -7.26
CA ASP A 87 -23.12 4.07 -6.05
C ASP A 87 -22.22 4.94 -5.15
N VAL A 88 -21.01 4.47 -4.82
CA VAL A 88 -20.05 5.24 -4.00
C VAL A 88 -19.71 6.59 -4.65
N ARG A 89 -19.50 6.64 -5.97
CA ARG A 89 -19.27 7.89 -6.69
C ARG A 89 -20.46 8.84 -6.62
N SER A 90 -21.66 8.32 -6.69
CA SER A 90 -22.89 9.11 -6.59
C SER A 90 -23.06 9.68 -5.17
N GLU A 91 -22.75 8.90 -4.15
CA GLU A 91 -22.77 9.36 -2.76
C GLU A 91 -21.72 10.46 -2.51
N ILE A 92 -20.49 10.29 -3.02
CA ILE A 92 -19.45 11.32 -2.95
C ILE A 92 -19.93 12.61 -3.62
N ALA A 93 -20.53 12.51 -4.80
CA ALA A 93 -21.03 13.66 -5.55
C ALA A 93 -22.23 14.36 -4.89
N ALA A 94 -22.98 13.65 -4.06
CA ALA A 94 -24.14 14.18 -3.32
C ALA A 94 -23.76 15.01 -2.09
N VAL A 95 -22.49 14.96 -1.63
CA VAL A 95 -22.03 15.79 -0.51
C VAL A 95 -22.11 17.26 -0.89
N ALA A 96 -22.88 18.04 -0.12
CA ALA A 96 -23.13 19.45 -0.43
C ALA A 96 -22.04 20.41 0.05
N GLU A 97 -21.39 20.09 1.17
CA GLU A 97 -20.34 20.90 1.78
C GLU A 97 -19.43 20.08 2.71
N GLY A 98 -18.25 20.59 3.00
CA GLY A 98 -17.30 20.00 3.95
C GLY A 98 -16.11 19.34 3.30
N ILE A 99 -15.40 18.54 4.09
CA ILE A 99 -14.24 17.78 3.64
C ILE A 99 -14.68 16.32 3.43
N VAL A 100 -14.35 15.80 2.26
CA VAL A 100 -14.58 14.40 1.88
C VAL A 100 -13.24 13.69 1.84
N PHE A 101 -13.11 12.63 2.62
CA PHE A 101 -12.01 11.68 2.53
C PHE A 101 -12.44 10.44 1.77
N VAL A 102 -11.67 10.08 0.74
CA VAL A 102 -11.79 8.78 0.05
C VAL A 102 -10.53 7.99 0.37
N TYR A 103 -10.68 6.88 1.09
CA TYR A 103 -9.60 6.17 1.74
C TYR A 103 -9.46 4.72 1.28
N GLY A 104 -8.24 4.22 1.21
CA GLY A 104 -7.91 2.80 1.07
C GLY A 104 -7.14 2.48 -0.20
N VAL A 105 -6.90 1.18 -0.44
CA VAL A 105 -6.24 0.69 -1.65
C VAL A 105 -7.18 0.90 -2.84
N GLY A 106 -6.74 1.65 -3.86
CA GLY A 106 -7.57 2.00 -5.00
C GLY A 106 -8.50 3.20 -4.75
N ALA A 107 -8.32 3.97 -3.68
CA ALA A 107 -9.12 5.18 -3.42
C ALA A 107 -9.04 6.18 -4.59
N ALA A 108 -7.88 6.33 -5.22
CA ALA A 108 -7.70 7.17 -6.40
C ALA A 108 -8.32 6.56 -7.69
N TYR A 109 -8.69 5.28 -7.67
CA TYR A 109 -9.51 4.67 -8.71
C TYR A 109 -11.01 4.96 -8.49
N VAL A 110 -11.46 4.89 -7.23
CA VAL A 110 -12.82 5.29 -6.84
C VAL A 110 -13.06 6.76 -7.15
N GLN A 111 -12.17 7.64 -6.71
CA GLN A 111 -12.25 9.08 -6.91
C GLN A 111 -11.01 9.62 -7.63
N PRO A 112 -11.02 9.64 -8.99
CA PRO A 112 -9.84 10.03 -9.77
C PRO A 112 -9.47 11.51 -9.69
N ILE A 113 -10.42 12.38 -9.35
CA ILE A 113 -10.24 13.82 -9.26
C ILE A 113 -10.33 14.23 -7.80
N SER A 114 -9.26 14.80 -7.27
CA SER A 114 -9.18 15.26 -5.89
C SER A 114 -8.55 16.64 -5.81
N ASP A 115 -8.79 17.34 -4.73
CA ASP A 115 -8.12 18.60 -4.40
C ASP A 115 -6.74 18.33 -3.80
N LEU A 116 -6.62 17.25 -3.03
CA LEU A 116 -5.34 16.74 -2.50
C LEU A 116 -5.26 15.22 -2.65
N LEU A 117 -4.10 14.74 -3.06
CA LEU A 117 -3.77 13.31 -3.12
C LEU A 117 -2.64 12.99 -2.14
N VAL A 118 -2.97 12.24 -1.10
CA VAL A 118 -2.02 11.69 -0.14
C VAL A 118 -1.77 10.23 -0.48
N TYR A 119 -0.52 9.83 -0.62
CA TYR A 119 -0.14 8.44 -0.85
C TYR A 119 0.45 7.84 0.42
N ALA A 120 -0.25 6.90 1.05
CA ALA A 120 0.24 6.15 2.20
C ALA A 120 1.07 4.95 1.72
N ASP A 121 2.37 5.03 1.92
CA ASP A 121 3.34 4.06 1.42
C ASP A 121 3.80 3.07 2.49
N MET A 122 4.19 1.88 2.04
CA MET A 122 4.66 0.79 2.87
C MET A 122 5.87 0.10 2.25
N ALA A 123 6.83 -0.26 3.10
CA ALA A 123 7.90 -1.17 2.72
C ALA A 123 7.42 -2.62 2.73
N ARG A 124 7.74 -3.37 1.69
CA ARG A 124 7.34 -4.79 1.57
C ARG A 124 7.86 -5.65 2.72
N TRP A 125 9.00 -5.30 3.31
CA TRP A 125 9.50 -5.97 4.50
C TRP A 125 8.53 -5.84 5.67
N GLU A 126 8.04 -4.63 5.94
CA GLU A 126 7.10 -4.41 7.04
C GLU A 126 5.75 -5.08 6.76
N ILE A 127 5.27 -5.10 5.51
CA ILE A 127 4.06 -5.83 5.14
C ILE A 127 4.20 -7.32 5.49
N GLN A 128 5.36 -7.93 5.19
CA GLN A 128 5.63 -9.32 5.54
C GLN A 128 5.62 -9.55 7.06
N MET A 129 6.13 -8.59 7.84
CA MET A 129 6.08 -8.67 9.29
C MET A 129 4.64 -8.53 9.80
N ARG A 130 3.83 -7.65 9.20
CA ARG A 130 2.40 -7.50 9.51
C ARG A 130 1.60 -8.76 9.19
N PHE A 131 1.90 -9.45 8.09
CA PHE A 131 1.33 -10.77 7.81
C PHE A 131 1.65 -11.79 8.90
N ARG A 132 2.91 -11.84 9.36
CA ARG A 132 3.33 -12.76 10.43
C ARG A 132 2.69 -12.46 11.79
N ARG A 133 2.25 -11.22 12.01
CA ARG A 133 1.56 -10.77 13.21
C ARG A 133 0.03 -10.78 13.07
N ASN A 134 -0.50 -11.25 11.93
CA ASN A 134 -1.93 -11.28 11.61
C ASN A 134 -2.60 -9.89 11.67
N GLU A 135 -1.85 -8.84 11.34
CA GLU A 135 -2.33 -7.45 11.43
C GLU A 135 -3.06 -6.99 10.18
N VAL A 136 -2.71 -7.53 9.01
CA VAL A 136 -3.23 -7.07 7.72
C VAL A 136 -3.63 -8.22 6.82
N SER A 137 -4.59 -7.94 5.93
CA SER A 137 -5.07 -8.85 4.89
C SER A 137 -4.45 -8.54 3.52
N ASN A 138 -4.62 -9.45 2.59
CA ASN A 138 -4.44 -9.17 1.17
C ASN A 138 -5.55 -8.25 0.64
N VAL A 139 -5.32 -7.61 -0.52
CA VAL A 139 -6.26 -6.64 -1.08
C VAL A 139 -7.63 -7.27 -1.37
N GLY A 140 -8.67 -6.65 -0.84
CA GLY A 140 -10.07 -7.00 -1.10
C GLY A 140 -10.55 -8.33 -0.51
N VAL A 141 -9.79 -8.92 0.43
CA VAL A 141 -10.19 -10.14 1.13
C VAL A 141 -9.88 -10.05 2.62
N GLU A 142 -10.61 -10.84 3.43
CA GLU A 142 -10.38 -10.98 4.86
C GLU A 142 -9.62 -12.27 5.13
N ASN A 143 -8.29 -12.19 5.17
CA ASN A 143 -7.43 -13.37 5.37
C ASN A 143 -6.27 -13.14 6.34
N LYS A 144 -6.47 -12.32 7.37
CA LYS A 144 -5.44 -12.04 8.40
C LYS A 144 -4.90 -13.31 9.06
N GLU A 145 -5.78 -14.30 9.27
CA GLU A 145 -5.46 -15.57 9.93
C GLU A 145 -4.84 -16.62 8.99
N GLU A 146 -4.70 -16.31 7.71
CA GLU A 146 -4.05 -17.22 6.78
C GLU A 146 -2.55 -17.30 7.03
N ARG A 147 -1.92 -18.43 6.67
CA ARG A 147 -0.46 -18.55 6.77
C ARG A 147 0.24 -17.39 6.05
N ALA A 148 1.14 -16.72 6.74
CA ALA A 148 1.86 -15.56 6.20
C ALA A 148 2.59 -15.86 4.87
N SER A 149 3.02 -17.12 4.64
CA SER A 149 3.62 -17.55 3.37
C SER A 149 2.64 -17.50 2.20
N LEU A 150 1.37 -17.84 2.42
CA LEU A 150 0.33 -17.78 1.39
C LEU A 150 -0.11 -16.33 1.14
N GLN A 151 -0.26 -15.53 2.20
CA GLN A 151 -0.49 -14.10 2.06
C GLN A 151 0.65 -13.42 1.27
N TYR A 152 1.91 -13.76 1.61
CA TYR A 152 3.08 -13.26 0.89
C TYR A 152 3.09 -13.69 -0.58
N LYS A 153 2.83 -14.97 -0.86
CA LYS A 153 2.72 -15.47 -2.23
C LYS A 153 1.73 -14.64 -3.04
N ARG A 154 0.51 -14.47 -2.53
CA ARG A 154 -0.51 -13.65 -3.19
C ARG A 154 -0.08 -12.21 -3.35
N ALA A 155 0.46 -11.59 -2.32
CA ALA A 155 0.97 -10.22 -2.38
C ALA A 155 2.07 -10.08 -3.44
N PHE A 156 3.04 -11.01 -3.48
CA PHE A 156 4.16 -10.97 -4.40
C PHE A 156 3.75 -11.13 -5.86
N PHE A 157 2.90 -12.11 -6.17
CA PHE A 157 2.51 -12.40 -7.55
C PHE A 157 1.39 -11.49 -8.05
N VAL A 158 0.53 -11.00 -7.17
CA VAL A 158 -0.69 -10.28 -7.55
C VAL A 158 -0.73 -8.88 -6.94
N ASP A 159 -0.99 -8.74 -5.64
CA ASP A 159 -1.40 -7.47 -5.05
C ASP A 159 -0.35 -6.38 -5.24
N TRP A 160 0.93 -6.68 -4.94
CA TRP A 160 2.01 -5.70 -5.13
C TRP A 160 2.26 -5.36 -6.60
N ARG A 161 2.01 -6.29 -7.52
CA ARG A 161 2.13 -5.99 -8.96
C ARG A 161 1.08 -4.99 -9.40
N ILE A 162 -0.15 -5.13 -8.91
CA ILE A 162 -1.25 -4.23 -9.19
C ILE A 162 -1.00 -2.87 -8.52
N CYS A 163 -0.70 -2.87 -7.23
CA CYS A 163 -0.41 -1.65 -6.47
C CYS A 163 0.77 -0.86 -7.05
N ASP A 164 1.87 -1.53 -7.43
CA ASP A 164 3.04 -0.87 -8.03
C ASP A 164 2.71 -0.20 -9.37
N ARG A 165 1.95 -0.89 -10.23
CA ARG A 165 1.51 -0.30 -11.50
C ARG A 165 0.62 0.91 -11.27
N PHE A 166 -0.26 0.85 -10.29
CA PHE A 166 -1.14 1.95 -9.94
C PHE A 166 -0.37 3.10 -9.29
N LYS A 167 0.49 2.80 -8.33
CA LYS A 167 1.42 3.76 -7.71
C LYS A 167 2.19 4.55 -8.77
N LYS A 168 2.78 3.86 -9.75
CA LYS A 168 3.55 4.49 -10.84
C LYS A 168 2.73 5.51 -11.64
N LYS A 169 1.44 5.25 -11.85
CA LYS A 169 0.53 6.18 -12.56
C LYS A 169 0.23 7.43 -11.72
N LEU A 170 0.19 7.28 -10.39
CA LEU A 170 -0.19 8.34 -9.46
C LEU A 170 0.98 9.22 -9.01
N MET A 171 2.22 8.73 -9.07
CA MET A 171 3.41 9.39 -8.50
C MET A 171 3.56 10.87 -8.86
N LYS A 172 3.20 11.25 -10.10
CA LYS A 172 3.29 12.65 -10.55
C LYS A 172 2.18 13.56 -10.02
N ARG A 173 1.15 12.96 -9.41
CA ARG A 173 -0.03 13.66 -8.91
C ARG A 173 -0.04 13.79 -7.39
N TRP A 174 0.89 13.16 -6.68
CA TRP A 174 0.97 13.24 -5.23
C TRP A 174 1.18 14.68 -4.76
N ASP A 175 0.44 15.07 -3.74
CA ASP A 175 0.70 16.28 -2.96
C ASP A 175 1.53 15.93 -1.73
N TYR A 176 1.20 14.78 -1.11
CA TYR A 176 1.88 14.27 0.07
C TYR A 176 2.14 12.76 -0.03
N VAL A 177 3.19 12.34 0.66
CA VAL A 177 3.48 10.92 0.91
C VAL A 177 3.49 10.70 2.40
N LEU A 178 2.76 9.69 2.86
CA LEU A 178 2.67 9.27 4.25
C LEU A 178 3.43 7.95 4.41
N ASP A 179 4.51 7.95 5.18
CA ASP A 179 5.22 6.75 5.59
C ASP A 179 4.52 6.14 6.81
N THR A 180 4.00 4.93 6.65
CA THR A 180 3.26 4.18 7.68
C THR A 180 3.99 2.92 8.14
N ASN A 181 5.31 2.84 7.91
CA ASN A 181 6.09 1.64 8.27
C ASN A 181 6.16 1.40 9.78
N ILE A 182 6.19 2.45 10.58
CA ILE A 182 6.25 2.33 12.04
C ILE A 182 4.86 2.66 12.60
N ALA A 183 4.20 1.65 13.17
CA ALA A 183 2.91 1.82 13.83
C ALA A 183 2.96 2.92 14.91
N GLY A 184 1.90 3.70 15.05
CA GLY A 184 1.77 4.80 16.00
C GLY A 184 2.62 6.05 15.68
N THR A 185 3.44 6.03 14.63
CA THR A 185 4.32 7.15 14.29
C THR A 185 4.38 7.43 12.78
N PRO A 186 3.24 7.65 12.11
CA PRO A 186 3.25 7.95 10.68
C PRO A 186 3.98 9.27 10.39
N LYS A 187 4.74 9.32 9.32
CA LYS A 187 5.53 10.48 8.92
C LYS A 187 5.07 10.99 7.56
N MET A 188 4.74 12.26 7.48
CA MET A 188 4.28 12.86 6.23
C MET A 188 5.32 13.81 5.64
N ALA A 189 5.55 13.70 4.35
CA ALA A 189 6.39 14.61 3.57
C ALA A 189 5.60 15.13 2.36
N THR A 190 5.97 16.34 1.89
CA THR A 190 5.44 16.83 0.61
C THR A 190 6.00 16.00 -0.54
N ALA A 191 5.23 15.81 -1.60
CA ALA A 191 5.69 15.11 -2.81
C ALA A 191 6.97 15.75 -3.36
N LYS A 192 7.09 17.07 -3.32
CA LYS A 192 8.30 17.79 -3.72
C LYS A 192 9.54 17.36 -2.92
N ALA A 193 9.41 17.20 -1.61
CA ALA A 193 10.51 16.73 -0.76
C ALA A 193 10.91 15.27 -1.13
N VAL A 194 9.92 14.41 -1.36
CA VAL A 194 10.15 13.02 -1.80
C VAL A 194 10.86 12.98 -3.15
N TRP A 195 10.39 13.75 -4.14
CA TRP A 195 11.02 13.82 -5.45
C TRP A 195 12.47 14.33 -5.38
N ASN A 196 12.72 15.38 -4.61
CA ASN A 196 14.08 15.89 -4.41
C ASN A 196 14.99 14.82 -3.75
N GLY A 197 14.45 14.08 -2.78
CA GLY A 197 15.16 12.96 -2.14
C GLY A 197 15.50 11.85 -3.11
N LEU A 198 14.54 11.43 -3.94
CA LEU A 198 14.72 10.40 -4.98
C LEU A 198 15.74 10.84 -6.04
N GLU A 199 15.66 12.08 -6.50
CA GLU A 199 16.63 12.65 -7.45
C GLU A 199 18.04 12.64 -6.86
N LYS A 200 18.20 13.08 -5.62
CA LYS A 200 19.49 13.05 -4.93
C LYS A 200 19.98 11.60 -4.78
N ALA A 201 19.14 10.69 -4.32
CA ALA A 201 19.49 9.29 -4.14
C ALA A 201 19.92 8.62 -5.47
N SER A 202 19.23 8.92 -6.59
CA SER A 202 19.57 8.37 -7.91
C SER A 202 20.94 8.80 -8.45
N ARG A 203 21.46 9.92 -7.95
CA ARG A 203 22.78 10.48 -8.33
C ARG A 203 23.87 10.20 -7.33
N THR A 204 23.55 9.60 -6.19
CA THR A 204 24.51 9.31 -5.13
C THR A 204 24.85 7.84 -5.16
N PRO A 205 26.12 7.45 -5.16
CA PRO A 205 26.51 6.06 -5.00
C PRO A 205 25.90 5.50 -3.70
N PHE A 206 25.34 4.32 -3.78
CA PHE A 206 24.82 3.64 -2.59
C PHE A 206 25.56 2.33 -2.37
N ARG A 207 25.72 1.98 -1.12
CA ARG A 207 26.31 0.72 -0.70
C ARG A 207 25.18 -0.23 -0.30
N VAL A 208 25.11 -1.38 -0.93
CA VAL A 208 24.25 -2.46 -0.47
C VAL A 208 25.00 -3.20 0.64
N VAL A 209 24.46 -3.18 1.84
CA VAL A 209 24.88 -4.04 2.93
C VAL A 209 23.98 -5.26 2.91
N PRO A 210 24.50 -6.46 2.62
CA PRO A 210 23.69 -7.66 2.59
C PRO A 210 23.05 -7.89 3.97
N PHE A 211 21.77 -8.10 3.98
CA PHE A 211 21.04 -8.53 5.17
C PHE A 211 20.93 -10.06 5.14
N PHE A 212 21.55 -10.72 6.11
CA PHE A 212 21.48 -12.16 6.21
C PHE A 212 20.74 -12.58 7.45
N ASP A 213 19.85 -13.54 7.27
CA ASP A 213 19.32 -14.35 8.35
C ASP A 213 20.52 -15.07 9.01
N PRO A 214 20.69 -14.99 10.34
CA PRO A 214 21.74 -15.71 11.07
C PRO A 214 21.56 -17.24 11.07
N GLY A 215 20.48 -17.77 10.47
CA GLY A 215 20.25 -19.20 10.32
C GLY A 215 21.26 -19.91 9.38
N PRO A 216 21.21 -21.25 9.29
CA PRO A 216 22.17 -22.07 8.53
C PRO A 216 22.03 -21.94 7.01
N TRP A 217 21.50 -20.87 6.50
CA TRP A 217 21.09 -20.63 5.14
C TRP A 217 22.02 -19.63 4.44
N GLY A 218 22.36 -19.89 3.20
CA GLY A 218 23.21 -19.02 2.39
C GLY A 218 24.67 -18.95 2.87
N GLY A 219 25.22 -17.74 2.87
CA GLY A 219 26.62 -17.52 3.18
C GLY A 219 27.02 -17.92 4.59
N GLN A 220 26.13 -17.89 5.55
CA GLN A 220 26.44 -18.29 6.93
C GLN A 220 26.68 -19.79 7.03
N TRP A 221 25.85 -20.60 6.38
CA TRP A 221 26.06 -22.05 6.31
C TRP A 221 27.42 -22.39 5.65
N MET A 222 27.78 -21.71 4.57
CA MET A 222 29.10 -21.91 3.93
C MET A 222 30.25 -21.55 4.84
N LYS A 223 30.15 -20.47 5.62
CA LYS A 223 31.18 -20.08 6.59
C LYS A 223 31.38 -21.17 7.64
N GLU A 224 30.28 -21.74 8.14
CA GLU A 224 30.34 -22.80 9.14
C GLU A 224 30.88 -24.12 8.59
N VAL A 225 30.44 -24.50 7.38
CA VAL A 225 30.87 -25.77 6.75
C VAL A 225 32.30 -25.69 6.19
N CYS A 226 32.72 -24.53 5.69
CA CYS A 226 34.04 -24.32 5.10
C CYS A 226 35.05 -23.68 6.06
N ASP A 227 34.69 -23.52 7.35
CA ASP A 227 35.51 -22.89 8.38
C ASP A 227 36.05 -21.51 7.96
N LEU A 228 35.17 -20.72 7.34
CA LEU A 228 35.52 -19.35 6.92
C LEU A 228 35.31 -18.37 8.07
N ASP A 229 36.14 -17.32 8.08
CA ASP A 229 36.03 -16.23 9.05
C ASP A 229 34.60 -15.62 8.99
N ARG A 230 33.98 -15.47 10.17
CA ARG A 230 32.64 -14.88 10.29
C ARG A 230 32.57 -13.42 9.83
N ASP A 231 33.69 -12.70 9.90
CA ASP A 231 33.79 -11.31 9.48
C ASP A 231 33.94 -11.15 7.96
N VAL A 232 34.15 -12.24 7.23
CA VAL A 232 34.11 -12.20 5.76
C VAL A 232 32.72 -11.76 5.31
N PRO A 233 32.59 -10.67 4.50
CA PRO A 233 31.30 -10.21 4.04
C PRO A 233 30.57 -11.29 3.22
N ASN A 234 29.33 -11.56 3.57
CA ASN A 234 28.48 -12.39 2.74
C ASN A 234 28.08 -11.61 1.49
N PHE A 235 28.04 -12.26 0.36
CA PHE A 235 27.46 -11.69 -0.85
C PHE A 235 26.00 -12.13 -0.97
N ALA A 236 25.11 -11.15 -1.03
CA ALA A 236 23.75 -11.37 -1.47
C ALA A 236 23.67 -11.18 -2.97
N TRP A 237 22.92 -11.97 -3.59
CA TRP A 237 22.54 -11.88 -5.00
C TRP A 237 21.07 -11.63 -5.19
#